data_c822d9edf7ea6a206aa9b6c7ae13fc08
#
_entry.id   c822d9edf7ea6a206aa9b6c7ae13fc08
#
_cell.length_a   1.000
_cell.length_b   1.000
_cell.length_c   1.000
_cell.angle_alpha   90.00
_cell.angle_beta   90.00
_cell.angle_gamma   90.00
#
_symmetry.space_group_name_H-M   'P 1'
#
loop_
_entity.id
_entity.type
_entity.pdbx_description
1 polymer ?
#
loop_
_entity_poly.entity_id
_entity_poly.type
_entity_poly.pdbx_seq_one_letter_code
_entity_poly.pdbx_strand_id
1 'polypeptide(L)'
;GILLFGYVAGARSRHITMNGPVHILLEEEEEQTENIEVKPGEQIEKSAWITVEKSEAKVQVRVKVLADGIMAPQQRDLLENIQMDENWFYCEKDGYFYCAEKLCEGKKVHFQAKITVPPKWKEWTEDLQFRLELAADGV
;
A
#
# COMPACT_ATOMS: atom_id res chain seq x y z
N GLY A 1 10.87 -27.98 -1.82
CA GLY A 1 10.45 -27.41 -2.07
C GLY A 1 10.41 -27.32 -1.74
N ILE A 2 10.62 -27.50 -1.69
CA ILE A 2 10.25 -26.85 -1.69
C ILE A 2 9.95 -26.42 -1.51
N LEU A 3 10.14 -26.63 -1.51
CA LEU A 3 9.57 -25.82 -1.54
C LEU A 3 9.23 -25.34 -1.55
N LEU A 4 9.39 -25.57 -1.47
CA LEU A 4 8.76 -24.78 -1.59
C LEU A 4 8.33 -24.46 -1.27
N PHE A 5 8.55 -24.62 -1.08
CA PHE A 5 7.86 -23.90 -0.95
C PHE A 5 7.46 -23.28 -0.65
N GLY A 6 7.46 -23.53 -0.34
CA GLY A 6 6.96 -22.61 -0.34
C GLY A 6 6.74 -22.01 0.01
N TYR A 7 6.83 -22.02 -0.09
CA TYR A 7 6.58 -21.10 0.04
C TYR A 7 6.29 -20.39 -0.15
N VAL A 8 6.01 -20.88 -0.28
CA VAL A 8 6.14 -19.70 -0.50
C VAL A 8 5.22 -18.64 -0.21
N ALA A 9 4.61 -18.78 0.58
CA ALA A 9 3.82 -17.78 1.18
C ALA A 9 4.64 -16.53 1.35
N GLY A 10 4.04 -15.36 1.20
CA GLY A 10 4.80 -14.13 1.33
C GLY A 10 5.78 -13.92 0.18
N ALA A 11 5.38 -14.34 -0.99
CA ALA A 11 6.20 -14.07 -2.17
C ALA A 11 6.41 -12.57 -2.33
N ARG A 12 7.64 -12.18 -2.56
CA ARG A 12 7.97 -10.79 -2.86
C ARG A 12 7.38 -10.42 -4.20
N SER A 13 6.80 -9.24 -4.27
CA SER A 13 6.32 -8.71 -5.53
C SER A 13 7.13 -7.48 -5.91
N ARG A 14 7.31 -7.29 -7.21
CA ARG A 14 8.03 -6.15 -7.76
C ARG A 14 7.19 -5.58 -8.88
N HIS A 15 6.81 -4.32 -8.75
CA HIS A 15 6.00 -3.64 -9.75
C HIS A 15 6.70 -2.35 -10.14
N ILE A 16 6.85 -2.12 -11.44
CA ILE A 16 7.43 -0.89 -11.95
C ILE A 16 6.33 -0.07 -12.61
N THR A 17 6.20 1.16 -12.17
CA THR A 17 5.27 2.12 -12.75
C THR A 17 6.09 3.17 -13.50
N MET A 18 5.73 3.41 -14.75
CA MET A 18 6.40 4.41 -15.58
C MET A 18 5.46 5.57 -15.84
N ASN A 19 5.92 6.77 -15.51
CA ASN A 19 5.19 7.99 -15.77
C ASN A 19 6.15 8.91 -16.56
N GLY A 20 6.12 8.76 -17.90
CA GLY A 20 7.09 9.41 -18.74
C GLY A 20 8.51 8.94 -18.43
N PRO A 21 9.44 9.87 -18.16
CA PRO A 21 10.83 9.50 -17.82
C PRO A 21 11.02 9.01 -16.38
N VAL A 22 9.97 9.03 -15.56
CA VAL A 22 10.06 8.62 -14.16
C VAL A 22 9.64 7.16 -14.02
N HIS A 23 10.55 6.34 -13.50
CA HIS A 23 10.29 4.91 -13.27
C HIS A 23 10.38 4.65 -11.77
N ILE A 24 9.31 4.12 -11.19
CA ILE A 24 9.21 3.82 -9.76
C ILE A 24 9.06 2.32 -9.56
N LEU A 25 9.92 1.76 -8.73
CA LEU A 25 9.87 0.34 -8.37
C LEU A 25 9.25 0.21 -6.98
N LEU A 26 8.18 -0.56 -6.89
CA LEU A 26 7.54 -0.93 -5.63
C LEU A 26 7.87 -2.38 -5.33
N GLU A 27 8.43 -2.63 -4.15
CA GLU A 27 8.75 -3.99 -3.71
C GLU A 27 8.07 -4.26 -2.37
N GLU A 28 7.13 -5.21 -2.38
CA GLU A 28 6.46 -5.66 -1.16
C GLU A 28 7.05 -7.00 -0.75
N GLU A 29 7.28 -7.17 0.56
CA GLU A 29 7.76 -8.45 1.09
C GLU A 29 6.65 -9.49 1.08
N GLU A 30 5.42 -9.06 1.34
CA GLU A 30 4.25 -9.93 1.32
C GLU A 30 3.14 -9.25 0.55
N GLU A 31 2.88 -9.70 -0.67
CA GLU A 31 1.78 -9.20 -1.46
C GLU A 31 0.53 -10.01 -1.15
N GLN A 32 -0.55 -9.34 -0.85
CA GLN A 32 -1.84 -9.97 -0.66
C GLN A 32 -2.47 -10.24 -2.02
N THR A 33 -2.55 -11.50 -2.43
CA THR A 33 -3.06 -11.89 -3.76
C THR A 33 -4.51 -12.35 -3.73
N GLU A 34 -5.04 -12.64 -2.55
CA GLU A 34 -6.40 -13.12 -2.38
C GLU A 34 -7.13 -12.28 -1.35
N ASN A 35 -8.45 -12.24 -1.45
CA ASN A 35 -9.26 -11.61 -0.43
C ASN A 35 -9.17 -12.43 0.84
N ILE A 36 -9.00 -11.78 1.97
CA ILE A 36 -8.95 -12.44 3.27
C ILE A 36 -10.12 -11.98 4.12
N GLU A 37 -10.56 -12.87 5.00
CA GLU A 37 -11.58 -12.52 5.98
C GLU A 37 -10.95 -11.63 7.05
N VAL A 38 -11.61 -10.53 7.37
CA VAL A 38 -11.13 -9.60 8.39
C VAL A 38 -12.23 -9.38 9.42
N LYS A 39 -11.82 -9.06 10.64
CA LYS A 39 -12.73 -8.81 11.75
C LYS A 39 -12.64 -7.35 12.17
N PRO A 40 -13.76 -6.76 12.63
CA PRO A 40 -13.73 -5.41 13.17
C PRO A 40 -12.70 -5.28 14.28
N GLY A 41 -11.91 -4.22 14.24
CA GLY A 41 -10.84 -4.00 15.19
C GLY A 41 -9.52 -4.65 14.85
N GLU A 42 -9.51 -5.53 13.87
CA GLU A 42 -8.28 -6.20 13.43
C GLU A 42 -7.34 -5.20 12.76
N GLN A 43 -6.04 -5.38 12.97
CA GLN A 43 -5.02 -4.52 12.39
C GLN A 43 -4.30 -5.25 11.27
N ILE A 44 -4.14 -4.57 10.14
CA ILE A 44 -3.45 -5.11 8.96
C ILE A 44 -2.26 -4.21 8.67
N GLU A 45 -1.10 -4.80 8.45
CA GLU A 45 0.09 -4.03 8.08
C GLU A 45 0.41 -4.21 6.60
N LYS A 46 0.76 -3.09 5.95
CA LYS A 46 1.30 -3.11 4.60
C LYS A 46 2.65 -2.44 4.63
N SER A 47 3.64 -3.09 4.04
CA SER A 47 5.01 -2.63 4.08
C SER A 47 5.67 -2.82 2.72
N ALA A 48 6.36 -1.80 2.25
CA ALA A 48 7.01 -1.84 0.94
C ALA A 48 8.21 -0.93 0.90
N TRP A 49 9.17 -1.26 0.03
CA TRP A 49 10.26 -0.37 -0.35
C TRP A 49 9.95 0.22 -1.72
N ILE A 50 10.16 1.51 -1.84
CA ILE A 50 9.88 2.22 -3.08
C ILE A 50 11.16 2.89 -3.54
N THR A 51 11.60 2.56 -4.75
CA THR A 51 12.85 3.05 -5.32
C THR A 51 12.57 3.90 -6.55
N VAL A 52 13.25 5.04 -6.64
CA VAL A 52 13.25 5.83 -7.87
C VAL A 52 14.28 5.19 -8.80
N GLU A 53 13.81 4.38 -9.73
CA GLU A 53 14.68 3.63 -10.65
C GLU A 53 15.27 4.54 -11.71
N LYS A 54 14.50 5.52 -12.16
CA LYS A 54 14.94 6.43 -13.20
C LYS A 54 14.22 7.76 -13.09
N SER A 55 14.98 8.85 -13.13
CA SER A 55 14.42 10.20 -13.20
C SER A 55 15.53 11.18 -13.60
N GLU A 56 15.14 12.31 -14.19
CA GLU A 56 16.08 13.37 -14.52
C GLU A 56 16.16 14.41 -13.40
N ALA A 57 15.11 14.51 -12.61
CA ALA A 57 15.01 15.48 -11.51
C ALA A 57 14.51 14.76 -10.28
N LYS A 58 14.52 15.48 -9.14
CA LYS A 58 13.94 14.94 -7.91
C LYS A 58 12.46 14.69 -8.09
N VAL A 59 12.01 13.59 -7.53
CA VAL A 59 10.65 13.08 -7.70
C VAL A 59 9.95 13.04 -6.36
N GLN A 60 8.71 13.47 -6.33
CA GLN A 60 7.86 13.23 -5.17
C GLN A 60 7.16 11.89 -5.35
N VAL A 61 7.51 10.94 -4.51
CA VAL A 61 6.91 9.60 -4.54
C VAL A 61 5.57 9.63 -3.82
N ARG A 62 4.60 8.96 -4.39
CA ARG A 62 3.29 8.83 -3.76
C ARG A 62 2.79 7.39 -3.85
N VAL A 63 2.01 7.00 -2.87
CA VAL A 63 1.47 5.64 -2.76
C VAL A 63 -0.03 5.71 -2.59
N LYS A 64 -0.74 4.85 -3.28
CA LYS A 64 -2.17 4.67 -3.10
C LYS A 64 -2.44 3.33 -2.46
N VAL A 65 -3.26 3.32 -1.42
CA VAL A 65 -3.72 2.08 -0.78
C VAL A 65 -5.11 1.79 -1.30
N LEU A 66 -5.26 0.66 -1.95
CA LEU A 66 -6.52 0.24 -2.56
C LEU A 66 -7.08 -0.97 -1.82
N ALA A 67 -8.37 -0.96 -1.55
CA ALA A 67 -9.04 -2.10 -0.94
C ALA A 67 -10.00 -2.68 -1.96
N ASP A 68 -9.66 -3.85 -2.49
CA ASP A 68 -10.47 -4.55 -3.46
C ASP A 68 -11.43 -5.50 -2.76
N GLY A 69 -12.70 -5.45 -3.11
CA GLY A 69 -13.74 -6.29 -2.50
C GLY A 69 -14.69 -5.55 -1.58
N ILE A 70 -14.48 -4.25 -1.38
CA ILE A 70 -15.40 -3.42 -0.59
C ILE A 70 -15.76 -2.14 -1.36
N MET A 71 -16.83 -1.49 -0.92
CA MET A 71 -17.35 -0.30 -1.60
C MET A 71 -16.60 0.97 -1.21
N ALA A 72 -16.74 2.01 -2.01
CA ALA A 72 -16.03 3.27 -1.80
C ALA A 72 -16.21 3.88 -0.40
N PRO A 73 -17.42 3.91 0.18
CA PRO A 73 -17.57 4.43 1.54
C PRO A 73 -16.76 3.66 2.56
N GLN A 74 -16.66 2.33 2.38
CA GLN A 74 -15.89 1.46 3.26
C GLN A 74 -14.39 1.69 3.10
N GLN A 75 -13.95 1.93 1.87
CA GLN A 75 -12.56 2.28 1.63
C GLN A 75 -12.17 3.56 2.35
N ARG A 76 -13.03 4.57 2.33
CA ARG A 76 -12.79 5.82 3.05
C ARG A 76 -12.67 5.57 4.55
N ASP A 77 -13.55 4.73 5.10
CA ASP A 77 -13.48 4.39 6.52
C ASP A 77 -12.16 3.74 6.90
N LEU A 78 -11.66 2.85 6.04
CA LEU A 78 -10.34 2.23 6.26
C LEU A 78 -9.23 3.27 6.23
N LEU A 79 -9.25 4.15 5.25
CA LEU A 79 -8.19 5.14 5.06
C LEU A 79 -8.13 6.16 6.20
N GLU A 80 -9.27 6.47 6.83
CA GLU A 80 -9.30 7.39 7.96
C GLU A 80 -8.58 6.85 9.20
N ASN A 81 -8.35 5.54 9.26
CA ASN A 81 -7.75 4.89 10.42
C ASN A 81 -6.37 4.31 10.13
N ILE A 82 -5.70 4.84 9.11
CA ILE A 82 -4.35 4.40 8.78
C ILE A 82 -3.35 5.16 9.64
N GLN A 83 -2.43 4.40 10.25
CA GLN A 83 -1.31 4.97 10.98
C GLN A 83 -0.07 4.92 10.10
N MET A 84 0.56 6.07 9.91
CA MET A 84 1.75 6.24 9.10
C MET A 84 2.84 6.90 9.94
N ASP A 85 4.10 6.73 9.53
CA ASP A 85 5.16 7.50 10.14
C ASP A 85 5.16 8.93 9.57
N GLU A 86 5.98 9.79 10.14
CA GLU A 86 6.00 11.22 9.81
C GLU A 86 6.56 11.56 8.43
N ASN A 87 7.11 10.57 7.72
CA ASN A 87 7.65 10.78 6.38
C ASN A 87 6.57 10.77 5.31
N TRP A 88 5.35 10.42 5.66
CA TRP A 88 4.24 10.31 4.72
C TRP A 88 3.06 11.14 5.19
N PHE A 89 2.37 11.75 4.25
CA PHE A 89 1.14 12.48 4.55
C PHE A 89 0.07 12.17 3.51
N TYR A 90 -1.16 12.13 3.99
CA TYR A 90 -2.31 11.79 3.17
C TYR A 90 -2.90 13.02 2.51
N CYS A 91 -3.19 12.93 1.22
CA CYS A 91 -3.88 13.98 0.48
C CYS A 91 -5.30 13.53 0.18
N GLU A 92 -6.28 14.15 0.82
CA GLU A 92 -7.68 13.79 0.65
C GLU A 92 -8.19 14.04 -0.78
N LYS A 93 -7.60 15.00 -1.46
CA LYS A 93 -8.07 15.38 -2.80
C LYS A 93 -7.86 14.28 -3.84
N ASP A 94 -6.76 13.56 -3.75
CA ASP A 94 -6.45 12.52 -4.72
C ASP A 94 -6.35 11.12 -4.12
N GLY A 95 -6.41 11.01 -2.80
CA GLY A 95 -6.35 9.72 -2.11
C GLY A 95 -4.98 9.09 -2.03
N TYR A 96 -3.93 9.84 -2.30
CA TYR A 96 -2.56 9.35 -2.23
C TYR A 96 -1.88 9.73 -0.92
N PHE A 97 -0.94 8.89 -0.53
CA PHE A 97 0.03 9.22 0.53
C PHE A 97 1.30 9.72 -0.15
N TYR A 98 1.75 10.89 0.22
CA TYR A 98 2.93 11.52 -0.37
C TYR A 98 4.12 11.42 0.56
N CYS A 99 5.28 11.08 -0.01
CA CYS A 99 6.52 11.12 0.74
C CYS A 99 6.87 12.59 0.99
N ALA A 100 7.23 12.92 2.22
CA ALA A 100 7.52 14.30 2.60
C ALA A 100 8.76 14.84 1.90
N GLU A 101 9.68 13.97 1.53
CA GLU A 101 10.96 14.31 0.94
C GLU A 101 11.00 13.90 -0.53
N LYS A 102 11.47 14.79 -1.40
CA LYS A 102 11.68 14.44 -2.81
C LYS A 102 12.95 13.62 -2.95
N LEU A 103 12.90 12.62 -3.83
CA LEU A 103 13.98 11.65 -4.00
C LEU A 103 14.63 11.74 -5.36
N CYS A 104 15.96 11.58 -5.38
CA CYS A 104 16.73 11.47 -6.62
C CYS A 104 16.72 10.04 -7.14
N GLU A 105 17.10 9.88 -8.40
CA GLU A 105 17.33 8.56 -8.98
C GLU A 105 18.26 7.72 -8.10
N GLY A 106 17.90 6.47 -7.90
CA GLY A 106 18.66 5.52 -7.09
C GLY A 106 18.31 5.53 -5.62
N LYS A 107 17.53 6.49 -5.16
CA LYS A 107 17.12 6.54 -3.75
C LYS A 107 15.87 5.72 -3.52
N LYS A 108 15.75 5.20 -2.31
CA LYS A 108 14.57 4.45 -1.92
C LYS A 108 14.04 4.89 -0.56
N VAL A 109 12.77 4.63 -0.33
CA VAL A 109 12.07 5.00 0.90
C VAL A 109 11.18 3.85 1.32
N HIS A 110 11.00 3.69 2.63
CA HIS A 110 10.14 2.67 3.18
C HIS A 110 8.74 3.23 3.42
N PHE A 111 7.73 2.48 2.96
CA PHE A 111 6.33 2.78 3.23
C PHE A 111 5.81 1.71 4.16
N GLN A 112 5.30 2.10 5.32
CA GLN A 112 4.67 1.17 6.26
C GLN A 112 3.38 1.77 6.75
N ALA A 113 2.29 1.06 6.57
CA ALA A 113 0.97 1.48 6.97
C ALA A 113 0.34 0.45 7.89
N LYS A 114 -0.22 0.90 8.99
CA LYS A 114 -1.02 0.08 9.90
C LYS A 114 -2.47 0.49 9.74
N ILE A 115 -3.28 -0.44 9.26
CA ILE A 115 -4.67 -0.18 8.90
C ILE A 115 -5.55 -0.94 9.88
N THR A 116 -6.40 -0.22 10.60
CA THR A 116 -7.31 -0.84 11.56
C THR A 116 -8.68 -0.96 10.91
N VAL A 117 -9.23 -2.18 10.91
CA VAL A 117 -10.59 -2.41 10.44
C VAL A 117 -11.54 -1.71 11.42
N PRO A 118 -12.40 -0.79 10.96
CA PRO A 118 -13.21 0.00 11.87
C PRO A 118 -14.06 -0.88 12.80
N PRO A 119 -14.01 -0.65 14.12
CA PRO A 119 -14.83 -1.42 15.05
C PRO A 119 -16.33 -1.28 14.79
N LYS A 120 -16.77 -0.17 14.21
CA LYS A 120 -18.16 0.04 13.86
C LYS A 120 -18.69 -0.95 12.84
N TRP A 121 -17.81 -1.64 12.12
CA TRP A 121 -18.20 -2.66 11.15
C TRP A 121 -18.69 -3.95 11.80
N LYS A 122 -18.62 -4.07 13.11
CA LYS A 122 -19.12 -5.23 13.85
C LYS A 122 -20.63 -5.45 13.68
N GLU A 123 -21.34 -4.44 13.20
CA GLU A 123 -22.79 -4.53 12.96
C GLU A 123 -23.13 -5.27 11.67
N TRP A 124 -22.13 -5.54 10.85
CA TRP A 124 -22.35 -6.27 9.63
C TRP A 124 -22.43 -7.76 9.93
N THR A 125 -23.49 -8.37 9.41
CA THR A 125 -23.77 -9.79 9.68
C THR A 125 -23.09 -10.75 8.70
N GLU A 126 -22.51 -10.22 7.63
CA GLU A 126 -21.83 -11.01 6.62
C GLU A 126 -20.32 -10.99 6.86
N ASP A 127 -19.67 -12.08 6.47
CA ASP A 127 -18.21 -12.14 6.52
C ASP A 127 -17.64 -11.07 5.60
N LEU A 128 -16.73 -10.28 6.13
CA LEU A 128 -16.10 -9.22 5.39
C LEU A 128 -14.77 -9.72 4.83
N GLN A 129 -14.67 -9.70 3.51
CA GLN A 129 -13.45 -10.14 2.83
C GLN A 129 -12.99 -9.06 1.88
N PHE A 130 -11.71 -8.72 1.94
CA PHE A 130 -11.12 -7.80 0.98
C PHE A 130 -9.61 -8.01 0.89
N ARG A 131 -9.04 -7.38 -0.11
CA ARG A 131 -7.60 -7.43 -0.36
C ARG A 131 -7.06 -6.00 -0.42
N LEU A 132 -5.94 -5.76 0.24
CA LEU A 132 -5.26 -4.47 0.18
C LEU A 132 -4.14 -4.53 -0.84
N GLU A 133 -4.10 -3.53 -1.72
CA GLU A 133 -3.09 -3.41 -2.74
C GLU A 133 -2.41 -2.05 -2.63
N LEU A 134 -1.12 -2.02 -2.94
CA LEU A 134 -0.36 -0.78 -2.99
C LEU A 134 -0.01 -0.47 -4.44
N ALA A 135 -0.10 0.81 -4.79
CA ALA A 135 0.37 1.30 -6.08
C ALA A 135 1.20 2.55 -5.82
N ALA A 136 2.37 2.63 -6.44
CA ALA A 136 3.26 3.76 -6.24
C ALA A 136 3.63 4.36 -7.60
N ASP A 137 3.74 5.70 -7.64
CA ASP A 137 4.32 6.38 -8.78
C ASP A 137 5.05 7.64 -8.30
N GLY A 138 5.58 8.41 -9.25
CA GLY A 138 6.31 9.62 -8.94
C GLY A 138 5.83 10.79 -9.78
N VAL A 139 5.81 11.95 -9.17
CA VAL A 139 5.40 13.19 -9.84
C VAL A 139 6.41 14.30 -9.66
#